data_51b3c3946f8248dbfa0cec450ba98d39
#
_entry.id   51b3c3946f8248dbfa0cec450ba98d39
#
_cell.length_a   1.000
_cell.length_b   1.000
_cell.length_c   1.000
_cell.angle_alpha   90.00
_cell.angle_beta   90.00
_cell.angle_gamma   90.00
#
_symmetry.space_group_name_H-M   'P 1'
#
loop_
_entity.id
_entity.type
_entity.pdbx_description
1 polymer ?
#
loop_
_entity_poly.entity_id
_entity_poly.type
_entity_poly.pdbx_seq_one_letter_code
_entity_poly.pdbx_strand_id
1 'polypeptide(L)'
;ELVHEKKIEGISHIQDESDKSGMRLVIELKRGEVPEVVLNNLYKQTQLQDTFGMNMVALIDGQPRLCNLKDLISVFLQHRREVVTRRTVFELRKARDRGHVLEGLAIALGNIDDFIRIIRESPTPPVAKAELMTRSWDSKLVREMLTRTRADGGMINADDYRPEGLEKEFGMGQDGLYRLSDTQAQEILQMRLQRLTGLEQDKIVAEYKEVMAVIEDLLDILAKPERVSTIIGEELTSIKQEFGQHKLGARRSIVE
;
A
#
# COMPACT_ATOMS: atom_id res chain seq x y z
N GLU A 1 49.34 20.78 21.53
CA GLU A 1 49.52 22.22 21.63
C GLU A 1 48.92 22.77 22.93
N LEU A 2 47.61 22.76 23.18
CA LEU A 2 46.90 23.35 24.32
C LEU A 2 47.46 22.87 25.69
N VAL A 3 47.90 21.60 25.80
CA VAL A 3 48.50 21.04 27.01
C VAL A 3 49.92 21.60 27.22
N HIS A 4 50.71 21.76 26.13
CA HIS A 4 52.04 22.36 26.22
C HIS A 4 51.98 23.87 26.51
N GLU A 5 50.96 24.55 26.04
CA GLU A 5 50.68 25.94 26.28
C GLU A 5 50.04 26.21 27.65
N LYS A 6 49.80 25.14 28.47
CA LYS A 6 49.15 25.18 29.78
C LYS A 6 47.75 25.79 29.77
N LYS A 7 47.05 25.74 28.61
CA LYS A 7 45.65 26.16 28.50
C LYS A 7 44.69 25.11 29.04
N ILE A 8 45.09 23.83 28.94
CA ILE A 8 44.39 22.69 29.57
C ILE A 8 45.36 22.06 30.55
N GLU A 9 45.03 22.16 31.82
CA GLU A 9 45.79 21.55 32.91
C GLU A 9 45.20 20.17 33.27
N GLY A 10 45.92 19.40 34.08
CA GLY A 10 45.42 18.11 34.57
C GLY A 10 45.76 16.90 33.68
N ILE A 11 46.33 17.07 32.53
CA ILE A 11 46.72 15.97 31.63
C ILE A 11 48.20 15.62 31.88
N SER A 12 48.50 14.32 32.08
CA SER A 12 49.86 13.79 32.25
C SER A 12 50.46 13.27 30.96
N HIS A 13 49.65 12.52 30.16
CA HIS A 13 50.11 11.89 28.93
C HIS A 13 48.98 11.79 27.91
N ILE A 14 49.31 11.82 26.64
CA ILE A 14 48.39 11.65 25.53
C ILE A 14 48.99 10.64 24.56
N GLN A 15 48.25 9.57 24.25
CA GLN A 15 48.69 8.51 23.36
C GLN A 15 47.61 8.20 22.33
N ASP A 16 48.07 8.07 21.09
CA ASP A 16 47.20 7.60 19.99
C ASP A 16 47.37 6.07 19.85
N GLU A 17 46.30 5.34 20.15
CA GLU A 17 46.19 3.89 20.04
C GLU A 17 45.27 3.49 18.88
N SER A 18 45.11 4.37 17.89
CA SER A 18 44.27 4.09 16.74
C SER A 18 44.77 2.90 15.92
N ASP A 19 43.86 2.02 15.56
CA ASP A 19 44.16 0.84 14.74
C ASP A 19 43.07 0.67 13.64
N LYS A 20 43.15 -0.46 12.92
CA LYS A 20 42.17 -0.80 11.89
C LYS A 20 40.73 -0.97 12.39
N SER A 21 40.52 -1.12 13.70
CA SER A 21 39.17 -1.21 14.29
C SER A 21 38.54 0.16 14.58
N GLY A 22 39.34 1.23 14.60
CA GLY A 22 38.86 2.59 14.78
C GLY A 22 39.89 3.54 15.40
N MET A 23 39.50 4.81 15.53
CA MET A 23 40.31 5.83 16.22
C MET A 23 40.16 5.66 17.73
N ARG A 24 41.29 5.65 18.43
CA ARG A 24 41.36 5.60 19.89
C ARG A 24 42.44 6.55 20.40
N LEU A 25 42.01 7.61 21.08
CA LEU A 25 42.89 8.56 21.75
C LEU A 25 42.80 8.35 23.28
N VAL A 26 43.89 8.00 23.88
CA VAL A 26 44.00 7.80 25.34
C VAL A 26 44.61 9.04 25.99
N ILE A 27 43.89 9.61 26.95
CA ILE A 27 44.33 10.82 27.71
C ILE A 27 44.43 10.43 29.16
N GLU A 28 45.67 10.38 29.69
CA GLU A 28 45.95 10.08 31.09
C GLU A 28 45.95 11.38 31.88
N LEU A 29 45.32 11.34 33.06
CA LEU A 29 45.21 12.48 33.96
C LEU A 29 46.25 12.45 35.05
N LYS A 30 46.60 13.61 35.60
CA LYS A 30 47.44 13.74 36.81
C LYS A 30 46.67 13.25 38.04
N ARG A 31 47.41 12.82 39.06
CA ARG A 31 46.78 12.40 40.34
C ARG A 31 46.00 13.56 40.95
N GLY A 32 44.73 13.27 41.34
CA GLY A 32 43.86 14.24 42.00
C GLY A 32 42.98 15.07 41.06
N GLU A 33 43.14 14.92 39.77
CA GLU A 33 42.26 15.61 38.78
C GLU A 33 40.92 14.89 38.62
N VAL A 34 39.85 15.68 38.38
CA VAL A 34 38.51 15.17 38.15
C VAL A 34 38.31 14.96 36.65
N PRO A 35 38.07 13.71 36.18
CA PRO A 35 38.00 13.40 34.75
C PRO A 35 36.95 14.21 34.02
N GLU A 36 35.77 14.43 34.61
CA GLU A 36 34.66 15.16 34.02
C GLU A 36 34.99 16.63 33.75
N VAL A 37 35.76 17.28 34.65
CA VAL A 37 36.16 18.68 34.44
C VAL A 37 37.14 18.78 33.28
N VAL A 38 38.11 17.87 33.21
CA VAL A 38 39.09 17.86 32.11
C VAL A 38 38.39 17.56 30.78
N LEU A 39 37.44 16.60 30.76
CA LEU A 39 36.65 16.27 29.58
C LEU A 39 35.83 17.48 29.10
N ASN A 40 35.15 18.18 30.00
CA ASN A 40 34.38 19.39 29.67
C ASN A 40 35.29 20.51 29.12
N ASN A 41 36.51 20.65 29.64
CA ASN A 41 37.48 21.61 29.11
C ASN A 41 37.96 21.20 27.71
N LEU A 42 38.16 19.90 27.45
CA LEU A 42 38.50 19.37 26.15
C LEU A 42 37.39 19.64 25.13
N TYR A 43 36.12 19.41 25.49
CA TYR A 43 34.98 19.73 24.61
C TYR A 43 34.91 21.23 24.28
N LYS A 44 35.15 22.11 25.24
CA LYS A 44 35.09 23.57 25.04
C LYS A 44 36.24 24.15 24.24
N GLN A 45 37.43 23.56 24.35
CA GLN A 45 38.68 24.15 23.82
C GLN A 45 39.27 23.39 22.64
N THR A 46 38.68 22.26 22.25
CA THR A 46 39.14 21.44 21.12
C THR A 46 38.00 21.05 20.21
N GLN A 47 38.31 20.44 19.06
CA GLN A 47 37.35 19.90 18.11
C GLN A 47 36.79 18.52 18.53
N LEU A 48 36.95 18.09 19.76
CA LEU A 48 36.33 16.85 20.28
C LEU A 48 34.79 16.97 20.31
N GLN A 49 34.29 18.20 20.45
CA GLN A 49 32.89 18.54 20.21
C GLN A 49 32.86 19.68 19.23
N ASP A 50 32.19 19.48 18.11
CA ASP A 50 32.06 20.48 17.07
C ASP A 50 30.63 20.49 16.50
N THR A 51 30.24 21.61 15.94
CA THR A 51 28.92 21.78 15.36
C THR A 51 29.00 21.59 13.84
N PHE A 52 28.27 20.60 13.37
CA PHE A 52 28.17 20.35 11.94
C PHE A 52 26.90 20.99 11.37
N GLY A 53 27.08 22.01 10.54
CA GLY A 53 25.98 22.66 9.82
C GLY A 53 25.49 21.79 8.65
N MET A 54 24.36 21.14 8.80
CA MET A 54 23.79 20.32 7.73
C MET A 54 23.03 21.18 6.73
N ASN A 55 23.47 21.19 5.47
CA ASN A 55 22.76 21.78 4.35
C ASN A 55 22.08 20.65 3.55
N MET A 56 20.84 20.34 3.90
CA MET A 56 20.08 19.29 3.23
C MET A 56 19.35 19.87 2.01
N VAL A 57 19.76 19.48 0.82
CA VAL A 57 19.08 19.84 -0.42
C VAL A 57 18.33 18.63 -0.95
N ALA A 58 17.03 18.79 -1.21
CA ALA A 58 16.17 17.77 -1.79
C ALA A 58 15.44 18.30 -3.02
N LEU A 59 15.10 17.40 -3.93
CA LEU A 59 14.20 17.70 -5.04
C LEU A 59 12.75 17.59 -4.56
N ILE A 60 12.05 18.72 -4.57
CA ILE A 60 10.61 18.79 -4.24
C ILE A 60 9.90 19.33 -5.46
N ASP A 61 8.96 18.58 -6.01
CA ASP A 61 8.23 18.91 -7.24
C ASP A 61 9.18 19.21 -8.43
N GLY A 62 10.27 18.45 -8.51
CA GLY A 62 11.29 18.61 -9.56
C GLY A 62 12.24 19.79 -9.37
N GLN A 63 12.14 20.56 -8.27
CA GLN A 63 12.99 21.70 -7.98
C GLN A 63 13.89 21.45 -6.77
N PRO A 64 15.19 21.80 -6.82
CA PRO A 64 16.07 21.72 -5.68
C PRO A 64 15.69 22.77 -4.63
N ARG A 65 15.47 22.34 -3.38
CA ARG A 65 15.18 23.21 -2.23
C ARG A 65 16.05 22.86 -1.05
N LEU A 66 16.52 23.87 -0.35
CA LEU A 66 17.15 23.71 0.94
C LEU A 66 16.07 23.41 1.98
N CYS A 67 16.19 22.28 2.66
CA CYS A 67 15.18 21.76 3.58
C CYS A 67 15.76 21.61 4.98
N ASN A 68 14.97 21.88 5.98
CA ASN A 68 15.22 21.40 7.34
C ASN A 68 14.63 19.99 7.53
N LEU A 69 14.87 19.37 8.67
CA LEU A 69 14.39 18.01 8.96
C LEU A 69 12.85 17.90 8.91
N LYS A 70 12.15 18.93 9.42
CA LYS A 70 10.68 18.97 9.40
C LYS A 70 10.15 19.01 7.96
N ASP A 71 10.78 19.80 7.10
CA ASP A 71 10.39 19.91 5.69
C ASP A 71 10.52 18.55 4.99
N LEU A 72 11.65 17.85 5.18
CA LEU A 72 11.90 16.53 4.61
C LEU A 72 10.86 15.51 5.06
N ILE A 73 10.57 15.46 6.37
CA ILE A 73 9.55 14.55 6.92
C ILE A 73 8.17 14.89 6.36
N SER A 74 7.81 16.17 6.28
CA SER A 74 6.52 16.61 5.78
C SER A 74 6.32 16.23 4.30
N VAL A 75 7.32 16.45 3.46
CA VAL A 75 7.29 16.09 2.04
C VAL A 75 7.23 14.57 1.87
N PHE A 76 7.99 13.81 2.66
CA PHE A 76 7.93 12.36 2.67
C PHE A 76 6.52 11.86 3.00
N LEU A 77 5.89 12.37 4.06
CA LEU A 77 4.53 11.97 4.46
C LEU A 77 3.50 12.34 3.38
N GLN A 78 3.63 13.52 2.76
CA GLN A 78 2.76 13.93 1.65
C GLN A 78 2.88 12.95 0.48
N HIS A 79 4.11 12.62 0.08
CA HIS A 79 4.35 11.64 -0.98
C HIS A 79 3.78 10.25 -0.62
N ARG A 80 3.96 9.79 0.63
CA ARG A 80 3.38 8.50 1.08
C ARG A 80 1.86 8.50 0.99
N ARG A 81 1.19 9.58 1.39
CA ARG A 81 -0.27 9.70 1.24
C ARG A 81 -0.70 9.58 -0.21
N GLU A 82 -0.01 10.26 -1.12
CA GLU A 82 -0.30 10.18 -2.55
C GLU A 82 -0.12 8.75 -3.09
N VAL A 83 0.99 8.08 -2.73
CA VAL A 83 1.26 6.70 -3.15
C VAL A 83 0.20 5.72 -2.63
N VAL A 84 -0.18 5.80 -1.34
CA VAL A 84 -1.22 4.95 -0.75
C VAL A 84 -2.55 5.20 -1.44
N THR A 85 -2.94 6.46 -1.65
CA THR A 85 -4.19 6.80 -2.35
C THR A 85 -4.22 6.24 -3.78
N ARG A 86 -3.15 6.42 -4.56
CA ARG A 86 -3.07 5.89 -5.93
C ARG A 86 -3.14 4.35 -5.95
N ARG A 87 -2.45 3.69 -5.02
CA ARG A 87 -2.51 2.24 -4.87
C ARG A 87 -3.93 1.79 -4.56
N THR A 88 -4.60 2.43 -3.60
CA THR A 88 -5.98 2.11 -3.21
C THR A 88 -6.95 2.29 -4.39
N VAL A 89 -6.83 3.35 -5.18
CA VAL A 89 -7.63 3.55 -6.40
C VAL A 89 -7.38 2.44 -7.43
N PHE A 90 -6.12 2.05 -7.63
CA PHE A 90 -5.78 0.96 -8.55
C PHE A 90 -6.37 -0.40 -8.09
N GLU A 91 -6.24 -0.71 -6.81
CA GLU A 91 -6.79 -1.93 -6.22
C GLU A 91 -8.31 -1.95 -6.28
N LEU A 92 -8.96 -0.80 -6.05
CA LEU A 92 -10.41 -0.65 -6.18
C LEU A 92 -10.89 -0.94 -7.60
N ARG A 93 -10.21 -0.40 -8.62
CA ARG A 93 -10.53 -0.72 -10.02
C ARG A 93 -10.43 -2.21 -10.29
N LYS A 94 -9.33 -2.83 -9.89
CA LYS A 94 -9.14 -4.29 -10.03
C LYS A 94 -10.22 -5.10 -9.32
N ALA A 95 -10.60 -4.71 -8.12
CA ALA A 95 -11.63 -5.40 -7.36
C ALA A 95 -13.01 -5.26 -8.02
N ARG A 96 -13.37 -4.06 -8.53
CA ARG A 96 -14.59 -3.82 -9.29
C ARG A 96 -14.65 -4.66 -10.57
N ASP A 97 -13.56 -4.68 -11.34
CA ASP A 97 -13.47 -5.50 -12.55
C ASP A 97 -13.65 -6.99 -12.25
N ARG A 98 -13.03 -7.46 -11.14
CA ARG A 98 -13.19 -8.85 -10.70
C ARG A 98 -14.61 -9.16 -10.23
N GLY A 99 -15.23 -8.29 -9.45
CA GLY A 99 -16.62 -8.42 -9.02
C GLY A 99 -17.57 -8.51 -10.22
N HIS A 100 -17.38 -7.66 -11.20
CA HIS A 100 -18.16 -7.66 -12.44
C HIS A 100 -18.03 -8.97 -13.23
N VAL A 101 -16.82 -9.50 -13.36
CA VAL A 101 -16.61 -10.83 -13.99
C VAL A 101 -17.33 -11.92 -13.22
N LEU A 102 -17.25 -11.92 -11.89
CA LEU A 102 -17.91 -12.92 -11.03
C LEU A 102 -19.45 -12.88 -11.16
N GLU A 103 -20.04 -11.69 -11.30
CA GLU A 103 -21.47 -11.54 -11.59
C GLU A 103 -21.83 -12.22 -12.92
N GLY A 104 -21.07 -11.97 -13.98
CA GLY A 104 -21.29 -12.62 -15.29
C GLY A 104 -21.18 -14.15 -15.21
N LEU A 105 -20.20 -14.66 -14.48
CA LEU A 105 -20.05 -16.11 -14.26
C LEU A 105 -21.22 -16.69 -13.46
N ALA A 106 -21.74 -15.98 -12.46
CA ALA A 106 -22.91 -16.39 -11.72
C ALA A 106 -24.19 -16.41 -12.59
N ILE A 107 -24.35 -15.44 -13.51
CA ILE A 107 -25.42 -15.45 -14.51
C ILE A 107 -25.31 -16.69 -15.40
N ALA A 108 -24.10 -16.98 -15.91
CA ALA A 108 -23.89 -18.14 -16.79
C ALA A 108 -24.21 -19.47 -16.08
N LEU A 109 -23.81 -19.63 -14.81
CA LEU A 109 -24.11 -20.82 -14.03
C LEU A 109 -25.60 -20.97 -13.69
N GLY A 110 -26.30 -19.85 -13.46
CA GLY A 110 -27.74 -19.85 -13.21
C GLY A 110 -28.59 -20.17 -14.45
N ASN A 111 -28.01 -20.02 -15.66
CA ASN A 111 -28.69 -20.23 -16.95
C ASN A 111 -27.90 -21.18 -17.88
N ILE A 112 -27.22 -22.17 -17.30
CA ILE A 112 -26.20 -22.97 -18.00
C ILE A 112 -26.70 -23.64 -19.29
N ASP A 113 -27.91 -24.18 -19.27
CA ASP A 113 -28.47 -24.89 -20.42
C ASP A 113 -28.66 -23.95 -21.62
N ASP A 114 -29.13 -22.74 -21.38
CA ASP A 114 -29.31 -21.74 -22.43
C ASP A 114 -27.98 -21.27 -22.99
N PHE A 115 -26.95 -21.08 -22.11
CA PHE A 115 -25.60 -20.72 -22.53
C PHE A 115 -24.98 -21.81 -23.43
N ILE A 116 -25.08 -23.09 -23.02
CA ILE A 116 -24.57 -24.21 -23.80
C ILE A 116 -25.27 -24.27 -25.17
N ARG A 117 -26.59 -24.06 -25.18
CA ARG A 117 -27.35 -24.07 -26.42
C ARG A 117 -26.87 -22.97 -27.38
N ILE A 118 -26.76 -21.73 -26.94
CA ILE A 118 -26.30 -20.60 -27.75
C ILE A 118 -24.89 -20.87 -28.29
N ILE A 119 -23.98 -21.32 -27.45
CA ILE A 119 -22.59 -21.60 -27.84
C ILE A 119 -22.52 -22.69 -28.91
N ARG A 120 -23.37 -23.75 -28.81
CA ARG A 120 -23.41 -24.84 -29.79
C ARG A 120 -24.07 -24.47 -31.13
N GLU A 121 -25.09 -23.65 -31.07
CA GLU A 121 -25.84 -23.19 -32.25
C GLU A 121 -25.12 -22.07 -33.05
N SER A 122 -24.22 -21.36 -32.37
CA SER A 122 -23.46 -20.26 -32.99
C SER A 122 -22.33 -20.78 -33.88
N PRO A 123 -22.21 -20.28 -35.09
CA PRO A 123 -21.21 -20.74 -36.08
C PRO A 123 -19.78 -20.32 -35.71
N THR A 124 -19.61 -19.24 -34.95
CA THR A 124 -18.31 -18.72 -34.52
C THR A 124 -18.38 -18.10 -33.11
N PRO A 125 -17.27 -18.07 -32.36
CA PRO A 125 -17.25 -17.46 -31.03
C PRO A 125 -17.67 -15.98 -30.97
N PRO A 126 -17.32 -15.10 -31.96
CA PRO A 126 -17.82 -13.73 -31.98
C PRO A 126 -19.35 -13.63 -32.12
N VAL A 127 -19.97 -14.54 -32.87
CA VAL A 127 -21.45 -14.58 -33.01
C VAL A 127 -22.08 -15.02 -31.69
N ALA A 128 -21.55 -16.07 -31.05
CA ALA A 128 -21.99 -16.48 -29.72
C ALA A 128 -21.89 -15.32 -28.70
N LYS A 129 -20.79 -14.61 -28.71
CA LYS A 129 -20.56 -13.43 -27.83
C LYS A 129 -21.61 -12.37 -28.01
N ALA A 130 -21.87 -11.98 -29.27
CA ALA A 130 -22.87 -10.97 -29.61
C ALA A 130 -24.27 -11.40 -29.16
N GLU A 131 -24.62 -12.67 -29.35
CA GLU A 131 -25.92 -13.21 -28.94
C GLU A 131 -26.09 -13.23 -27.42
N LEU A 132 -25.05 -13.62 -26.67
CA LEU A 132 -25.03 -13.57 -25.20
C LEU A 132 -25.22 -12.16 -24.65
N MET A 133 -24.67 -11.14 -25.32
CA MET A 133 -24.76 -9.73 -24.89
C MET A 133 -26.15 -9.12 -25.28
N THR A 134 -26.75 -9.55 -26.34
CA THR A 134 -28.07 -9.02 -26.83
C THR A 134 -29.20 -9.48 -25.92
N ARG A 135 -29.06 -10.65 -25.28
CA ARG A 135 -30.10 -11.21 -24.41
C ARG A 135 -30.06 -10.61 -23.01
N SER A 136 -31.23 -10.56 -22.40
CA SER A 136 -31.39 -10.23 -20.98
C SER A 136 -31.57 -11.52 -20.18
N TRP A 137 -30.88 -11.62 -19.06
CA TRP A 137 -30.75 -12.84 -18.27
C TRP A 137 -31.43 -12.68 -16.91
N ASP A 138 -32.25 -13.65 -16.51
CA ASP A 138 -32.79 -13.73 -15.16
C ASP A 138 -31.88 -14.60 -14.29
N SER A 139 -31.51 -14.11 -13.09
CA SER A 139 -30.80 -14.91 -12.11
C SER A 139 -31.17 -14.47 -10.71
N LYS A 140 -31.86 -15.38 -9.99
CA LYS A 140 -32.16 -15.20 -8.58
C LYS A 140 -30.89 -15.04 -7.77
N LEU A 141 -29.85 -15.84 -8.07
CA LEU A 141 -28.57 -15.83 -7.40
C LEU A 141 -27.91 -14.45 -7.48
N VAL A 142 -27.85 -13.83 -8.68
CA VAL A 142 -27.22 -12.52 -8.85
C VAL A 142 -28.06 -11.44 -8.19
N ARG A 143 -29.38 -11.52 -8.22
CA ARG A 143 -30.23 -10.59 -7.45
C ARG A 143 -29.93 -10.67 -5.95
N GLU A 144 -29.78 -11.85 -5.39
CA GLU A 144 -29.41 -12.05 -3.98
C GLU A 144 -27.97 -11.55 -3.68
N MET A 145 -27.04 -11.69 -4.62
CA MET A 145 -25.69 -11.17 -4.51
C MET A 145 -25.66 -9.63 -4.50
N LEU A 146 -26.51 -8.98 -5.28
CA LEU A 146 -26.57 -7.50 -5.44
C LEU A 146 -27.43 -6.80 -4.37
N THR A 147 -28.39 -7.49 -3.72
CA THR A 147 -29.30 -6.93 -2.71
C THR A 147 -28.69 -6.80 -1.31
N ARG A 148 -27.37 -6.72 -1.18
CA ARG A 148 -26.73 -6.68 0.13
C ARG A 148 -26.85 -5.34 0.82
N THR A 149 -27.12 -5.41 2.10
CA THR A 149 -26.97 -4.33 3.07
C THR A 149 -25.50 -4.25 3.49
N ARG A 150 -24.96 -3.04 3.59
CA ARG A 150 -23.66 -2.80 4.25
C ARG A 150 -23.68 -3.36 5.67
N ALA A 151 -22.50 -3.65 6.23
CA ALA A 151 -22.34 -4.07 7.63
C ALA A 151 -22.94 -3.07 8.63
N ASP A 152 -23.03 -1.78 8.25
CA ASP A 152 -23.66 -0.69 9.01
C ASP A 152 -25.19 -0.55 8.77
N GLY A 153 -25.80 -1.44 7.99
CA GLY A 153 -27.23 -1.39 7.66
C GLY A 153 -27.60 -0.44 6.51
N GLY A 154 -26.63 0.22 5.88
CA GLY A 154 -26.85 1.09 4.72
C GLY A 154 -27.05 0.30 3.42
N MET A 155 -27.91 0.76 2.51
CA MET A 155 -28.03 0.19 1.17
C MET A 155 -26.75 0.45 0.38
N ILE A 156 -26.21 -0.61 -0.24
CA ILE A 156 -25.07 -0.51 -1.16
C ILE A 156 -25.55 0.27 -2.40
N ASN A 157 -24.87 1.36 -2.73
CA ASN A 157 -25.08 2.01 -4.00
C ASN A 157 -24.42 1.15 -5.09
N ALA A 158 -25.22 0.63 -6.02
CA ALA A 158 -24.74 -0.23 -7.11
C ALA A 158 -23.61 0.44 -7.91
N ASP A 159 -23.59 1.75 -8.03
CA ASP A 159 -22.55 2.50 -8.75
C ASP A 159 -21.19 2.45 -8.05
N ASP A 160 -21.13 2.24 -6.73
CA ASP A 160 -19.88 2.12 -5.97
C ASP A 160 -19.10 0.83 -6.29
N TYR A 161 -19.79 -0.17 -6.84
CA TYR A 161 -19.24 -1.50 -7.15
C TYR A 161 -19.04 -1.75 -8.64
N ARG A 162 -19.54 -0.86 -9.50
CA ARG A 162 -19.40 -0.99 -10.94
C ARG A 162 -17.99 -0.62 -11.40
N PRO A 163 -17.46 -1.29 -12.45
CA PRO A 163 -16.26 -0.85 -13.14
C PRO A 163 -16.39 0.60 -13.65
N GLU A 164 -15.30 1.36 -13.57
CA GLU A 164 -15.26 2.71 -14.14
C GLU A 164 -15.44 2.66 -15.66
N GLY A 165 -16.33 3.49 -16.19
CA GLY A 165 -16.58 3.57 -17.64
C GLY A 165 -17.50 2.48 -18.20
N LEU A 166 -18.04 1.58 -17.36
CA LEU A 166 -19.04 0.62 -17.82
C LEU A 166 -20.35 1.35 -18.18
N GLU A 167 -20.83 1.16 -19.41
CA GLU A 167 -22.07 1.75 -19.90
C GLU A 167 -23.28 1.31 -19.05
N LYS A 168 -24.21 2.23 -18.80
CA LYS A 168 -25.35 2.01 -17.88
C LYS A 168 -26.30 0.90 -18.32
N GLU A 169 -26.26 0.51 -19.58
CA GLU A 169 -27.09 -0.56 -20.14
C GLU A 169 -26.66 -1.96 -19.69
N PHE A 170 -25.40 -2.15 -19.29
CA PHE A 170 -24.87 -3.43 -18.79
C PHE A 170 -25.08 -3.59 -17.28
N GLY A 171 -25.18 -4.83 -16.82
CA GLY A 171 -25.47 -5.16 -15.43
C GLY A 171 -26.96 -5.32 -15.17
N MET A 172 -27.39 -5.16 -13.90
CA MET A 172 -28.79 -5.29 -13.50
C MET A 172 -29.61 -4.09 -13.99
N GLY A 173 -30.58 -4.33 -14.84
CA GLY A 173 -31.52 -3.32 -15.32
C GLY A 173 -32.64 -3.04 -14.31
N GLN A 174 -33.41 -1.98 -14.56
CA GLN A 174 -34.62 -1.65 -13.77
C GLN A 174 -35.72 -2.69 -13.91
N ASP A 175 -35.71 -3.47 -15.01
CA ASP A 175 -36.58 -4.59 -15.29
C ASP A 175 -36.27 -5.85 -14.44
N GLY A 176 -35.19 -5.81 -13.63
CA GLY A 176 -34.71 -6.93 -12.83
C GLY A 176 -33.98 -8.00 -13.65
N LEU A 177 -33.68 -7.72 -14.93
CA LEU A 177 -32.91 -8.58 -15.80
C LEU A 177 -31.48 -8.07 -15.91
N TYR A 178 -30.54 -9.00 -16.11
CA TYR A 178 -29.11 -8.70 -16.20
C TYR A 178 -28.64 -8.71 -17.67
N ARG A 179 -27.88 -7.68 -18.08
CA ARG A 179 -27.27 -7.59 -19.40
C ARG A 179 -25.76 -7.72 -19.29
N LEU A 180 -25.22 -8.70 -20.03
CA LEU A 180 -23.79 -8.99 -20.01
C LEU A 180 -22.99 -7.95 -20.80
N SER A 181 -21.88 -7.52 -20.21
CA SER A 181 -20.88 -6.71 -20.91
C SER A 181 -19.97 -7.57 -21.82
N ASP A 182 -19.22 -6.89 -22.67
CA ASP A 182 -18.23 -7.52 -23.56
C ASP A 182 -17.21 -8.37 -22.79
N THR A 183 -16.69 -7.82 -21.68
CA THR A 183 -15.72 -8.50 -20.82
C THR A 183 -16.32 -9.75 -20.18
N GLN A 184 -17.55 -9.67 -19.66
CA GLN A 184 -18.22 -10.83 -19.06
C GLN A 184 -18.49 -11.93 -20.10
N ALA A 185 -19.01 -11.56 -21.27
CA ALA A 185 -19.26 -12.54 -22.34
C ALA A 185 -17.96 -13.21 -22.81
N GLN A 186 -16.84 -12.48 -22.86
CA GLN A 186 -15.54 -13.03 -23.21
C GLN A 186 -15.04 -14.04 -22.15
N GLU A 187 -15.13 -13.71 -20.87
CA GLU A 187 -14.72 -14.58 -19.76
C GLU A 187 -15.59 -15.84 -19.70
N ILE A 188 -16.88 -15.73 -19.96
CA ILE A 188 -17.80 -16.88 -20.03
C ILE A 188 -17.40 -17.83 -21.16
N LEU A 189 -17.10 -17.31 -22.35
CA LEU A 189 -16.66 -18.14 -23.48
C LEU A 189 -15.31 -18.83 -23.27
N GLN A 190 -14.46 -18.27 -22.43
CA GLN A 190 -13.17 -18.86 -22.04
C GLN A 190 -13.27 -19.85 -20.87
N MET A 191 -14.46 -19.96 -20.25
CA MET A 191 -14.67 -20.82 -19.10
C MET A 191 -14.53 -22.31 -19.46
N ARG A 192 -13.72 -23.04 -18.69
CA ARG A 192 -13.55 -24.48 -18.86
C ARG A 192 -14.78 -25.25 -18.36
N LEU A 193 -15.16 -26.29 -19.04
CA LEU A 193 -16.28 -27.16 -18.68
C LEU A 193 -16.22 -27.69 -17.22
N GLN A 194 -15.02 -27.86 -16.67
CA GLN A 194 -14.83 -28.25 -15.28
C GLN A 194 -15.39 -27.25 -14.25
N ARG A 195 -15.56 -25.98 -14.64
CA ARG A 195 -16.14 -24.92 -13.78
C ARG A 195 -17.67 -24.89 -13.77
N LEU A 196 -18.33 -25.82 -14.47
CA LEU A 196 -19.79 -25.89 -14.57
C LEU A 196 -20.42 -26.76 -13.46
N THR A 197 -19.66 -27.16 -12.44
CA THR A 197 -20.15 -27.99 -11.33
C THR A 197 -20.76 -27.13 -10.22
N GLY A 198 -21.70 -27.69 -9.45
CA GLY A 198 -22.34 -26.97 -8.31
C GLY A 198 -21.33 -26.49 -7.26
N LEU A 199 -20.24 -27.23 -7.03
CA LEU A 199 -19.14 -26.80 -6.15
C LEU A 199 -18.45 -25.52 -6.60
N GLU A 200 -18.39 -25.25 -7.90
CA GLU A 200 -17.82 -24.02 -8.43
C GLU A 200 -18.77 -22.83 -8.25
N GLN A 201 -20.08 -23.06 -8.27
CA GLN A 201 -21.05 -22.01 -7.96
C GLN A 201 -20.85 -21.47 -6.53
N ASP A 202 -20.68 -22.34 -5.56
CA ASP A 202 -20.41 -21.93 -4.17
C ASP A 202 -19.10 -21.17 -4.03
N LYS A 203 -18.06 -21.55 -4.79
CA LYS A 203 -16.79 -20.83 -4.81
C LYS A 203 -16.92 -19.43 -5.41
N ILE A 204 -17.68 -19.28 -6.50
CA ILE A 204 -17.92 -17.97 -7.11
C ILE A 204 -18.65 -17.04 -6.15
N VAL A 205 -19.66 -17.56 -5.43
CA VAL A 205 -20.38 -16.79 -4.41
C VAL A 205 -19.47 -16.40 -3.24
N ALA A 206 -18.61 -17.32 -2.79
CA ALA A 206 -17.66 -17.03 -1.73
C ALA A 206 -16.62 -15.98 -2.16
N GLU A 207 -16.02 -16.13 -3.35
CA GLU A 207 -15.06 -15.17 -3.91
C GLU A 207 -15.72 -13.78 -4.12
N TYR A 208 -16.96 -13.75 -4.60
CA TYR A 208 -17.68 -12.50 -4.73
C TYR A 208 -17.84 -11.78 -3.39
N LYS A 209 -18.16 -12.53 -2.32
CA LYS A 209 -18.24 -11.97 -0.97
C LYS A 209 -16.93 -11.33 -0.50
N GLU A 210 -15.82 -12.02 -0.75
CA GLU A 210 -14.50 -11.52 -0.41
C GLU A 210 -14.15 -10.26 -1.19
N VAL A 211 -14.43 -10.26 -2.51
CA VAL A 211 -14.19 -9.10 -3.36
C VAL A 211 -15.04 -7.89 -2.92
N MET A 212 -16.30 -8.12 -2.54
CA MET A 212 -17.17 -7.04 -2.04
C MET A 212 -16.64 -6.45 -0.73
N ALA A 213 -16.18 -7.29 0.21
CA ALA A 213 -15.57 -6.81 1.44
C ALA A 213 -14.29 -5.98 1.18
N VAL A 214 -13.48 -6.40 0.19
CA VAL A 214 -12.30 -5.62 -0.24
C VAL A 214 -12.70 -4.26 -0.83
N ILE A 215 -13.73 -4.21 -1.68
CA ILE A 215 -14.23 -2.95 -2.25
C ILE A 215 -14.70 -2.00 -1.13
N GLU A 216 -15.45 -2.51 -0.15
CA GLU A 216 -15.92 -1.72 1.00
C GLU A 216 -14.76 -1.14 1.81
N ASP A 217 -13.74 -1.94 2.11
CA ASP A 217 -12.55 -1.47 2.84
C ASP A 217 -11.77 -0.40 2.03
N LEU A 218 -11.58 -0.62 0.74
CA LEU A 218 -10.90 0.33 -0.14
C LEU A 218 -11.66 1.67 -0.27
N LEU A 219 -12.98 1.62 -0.35
CA LEU A 219 -13.83 2.82 -0.34
C LEU A 219 -13.74 3.56 0.99
N ASP A 220 -13.73 2.84 2.13
CA ASP A 220 -13.56 3.43 3.46
C ASP A 220 -12.19 4.11 3.61
N ILE A 221 -11.12 3.50 3.08
CA ILE A 221 -9.77 4.09 3.06
C ILE A 221 -9.77 5.41 2.27
N LEU A 222 -10.43 5.45 1.08
CA LEU A 222 -10.50 6.65 0.27
C LEU A 222 -11.38 7.75 0.88
N ALA A 223 -12.41 7.38 1.64
CA ALA A 223 -13.30 8.32 2.30
C ALA A 223 -12.72 8.96 3.57
N LYS A 224 -11.74 8.30 4.23
CA LYS A 224 -11.22 8.70 5.55
C LYS A 224 -9.70 8.94 5.52
N PRO A 225 -9.22 10.19 5.55
CA PRO A 225 -7.78 10.51 5.56
C PRO A 225 -7.02 9.89 6.75
N GLU A 226 -7.71 9.64 7.87
CA GLU A 226 -7.11 8.99 9.04
C GLU A 226 -6.71 7.54 8.73
N ARG A 227 -7.50 6.82 7.93
CA ARG A 227 -7.20 5.45 7.49
C ARG A 227 -5.91 5.41 6.69
N VAL A 228 -5.72 6.35 5.76
CA VAL A 228 -4.47 6.48 4.99
C VAL A 228 -3.27 6.70 5.92
N SER A 229 -3.44 7.55 6.95
CA SER A 229 -2.37 7.81 7.93
C SER A 229 -2.06 6.58 8.78
N THR A 230 -3.07 5.79 9.15
CA THR A 230 -2.90 4.51 9.87
C THR A 230 -2.10 3.51 9.04
N ILE A 231 -2.46 3.31 7.77
CA ILE A 231 -1.75 2.42 6.84
C ILE A 231 -0.28 2.82 6.71
N ILE A 232 0.01 4.12 6.57
CA ILE A 232 1.40 4.61 6.51
C ILE A 232 2.15 4.26 7.80
N GLY A 233 1.52 4.43 8.97
CA GLY A 233 2.11 4.09 10.27
C GLY A 233 2.41 2.59 10.41
N GLU A 234 1.50 1.74 9.97
CA GLU A 234 1.66 0.28 9.98
C GLU A 234 2.79 -0.17 9.05
N GLU A 235 2.85 0.35 7.82
CA GLU A 235 3.92 0.06 6.87
C GLU A 235 5.29 0.50 7.37
N LEU A 236 5.38 1.70 7.95
CA LEU A 236 6.64 2.19 8.55
C LEU A 236 7.05 1.36 9.77
N THR A 237 6.09 0.90 10.57
CA THR A 237 6.35 0.03 11.71
C THR A 237 6.89 -1.33 11.26
N SER A 238 6.31 -1.90 10.21
CA SER A 238 6.79 -3.15 9.60
C SER A 238 8.23 -3.01 9.09
N ILE A 239 8.54 -1.94 8.36
CA ILE A 239 9.90 -1.64 7.89
C ILE A 239 10.87 -1.47 9.07
N LYS A 240 10.45 -0.78 10.14
CA LYS A 240 11.25 -0.63 11.35
C LYS A 240 11.56 -1.96 12.03
N GLN A 241 10.58 -2.88 12.08
CA GLN A 241 10.76 -4.21 12.66
C GLN A 241 11.72 -5.06 11.82
N GLU A 242 11.58 -5.02 10.48
CA GLU A 242 12.41 -5.81 9.57
C GLU A 242 13.86 -5.31 9.50
N PHE A 243 14.07 -4.01 9.40
CA PHE A 243 15.37 -3.42 9.12
C PHE A 243 16.02 -2.73 10.34
N GLY A 244 15.24 -2.27 11.31
CA GLY A 244 15.73 -1.44 12.41
C GLY A 244 16.68 -2.15 13.39
N GLN A 245 16.60 -3.46 13.50
CA GLN A 245 17.47 -4.30 14.35
C GLN A 245 18.59 -4.99 13.55
N HIS A 246 18.60 -4.85 12.23
CA HIS A 246 19.64 -5.45 11.40
C HIS A 246 20.95 -4.68 11.51
N LYS A 247 22.11 -5.39 11.48
CA LYS A 247 23.46 -4.78 11.60
C LYS A 247 23.69 -3.58 10.67
N LEU A 248 23.07 -3.57 9.48
CA LEU A 248 23.17 -2.49 8.51
C LEU A 248 22.19 -1.33 8.77
N GLY A 249 21.07 -1.60 9.43
CA GLY A 249 20.04 -0.60 9.75
C GLY A 249 20.17 -0.01 11.16
N ALA A 250 20.99 -0.62 12.01
CA ALA A 250 21.23 -0.12 13.37
C ALA A 250 21.95 1.22 13.33
N ARG A 251 21.43 2.20 14.07
CA ARG A 251 22.04 3.52 14.20
C ARG A 251 23.39 3.42 14.92
N ARG A 252 24.43 4.00 14.31
CA ARG A 252 25.79 4.02 14.86
C ARG A 252 26.15 5.33 15.56
N SER A 253 25.40 6.41 15.29
CA SER A 253 25.64 7.72 15.89
C SER A 253 24.61 8.03 16.96
N ILE A 254 25.03 8.69 18.01
CA ILE A 254 24.18 9.29 19.04
C ILE A 254 23.87 10.71 18.55
N VAL A 255 22.60 11.10 18.58
CA VAL A 255 22.16 12.48 18.30
C VAL A 255 21.50 12.97 19.58
N GLU A 256 22.04 14.00 20.16
CA GLU A 256 21.49 14.76 21.28
C GLU A 256 20.66 15.95 20.77
#